data_e324fdde891b7ac60298b8c88d304f10
#
_entry.id   e324fdde891b7ac60298b8c88d304f10
#
_cell.length_a   1.000
_cell.length_b   1.000
_cell.length_c   1.000
_cell.angle_alpha   90.00
_cell.angle_beta   90.00
_cell.angle_gamma   90.00
#
_symmetry.space_group_name_H-M   'P 1'
#
loop_
_entity.id
_entity.type
_entity.pdbx_description
1 polymer ?
#
loop_
_entity_poly.entity_id
_entity_poly.type
_entity_poly.pdbx_seq_one_letter_code
_entity_poly.pdbx_strand_id
1 'polypeptide(L)'
;MDFIVNESGCKKLCTDMLTNLKEISGLINEFQDHDGTLKAALGDDYDAIAKTVRVMNSELSSAYRELTSIINDMNEYVERVQNVRKGLN
;
A
#
# COMPACT_ATOMS: atom_id res chain seq x y z
N MET A 1 14.36 18.22 16.26
CA MET A 1 14.06 17.95 14.85
C MET A 1 12.74 18.59 14.47
N ASP A 2 12.73 19.22 13.37
CA ASP A 2 11.54 19.89 12.92
C ASP A 2 10.73 18.97 12.01
N PHE A 3 9.57 18.53 12.49
CA PHE A 3 8.67 17.69 11.72
C PHE A 3 8.25 18.36 10.42
N ILE A 4 8.10 19.64 10.42
CA ILE A 4 7.60 20.42 9.28
C ILE A 4 8.55 20.35 8.09
N VAL A 5 9.87 20.35 8.36
CA VAL A 5 10.89 20.25 7.31
C VAL A 5 10.77 18.96 6.52
N ASN A 6 10.20 17.91 7.14
CA ASN A 6 10.11 16.59 6.55
C ASN A 6 8.74 16.29 5.92
N GLU A 7 7.84 17.28 5.82
CA GLU A 7 6.51 17.08 5.23
C GLU A 7 6.58 16.46 3.83
N SER A 8 7.40 17.05 2.98
CA SER A 8 7.60 16.61 1.61
C SER A 8 8.15 15.19 1.56
N GLY A 9 9.13 14.91 2.41
CA GLY A 9 9.74 13.59 2.51
C GLY A 9 8.75 12.54 2.99
N CYS A 10 7.92 12.87 3.96
CA CYS A 10 6.89 11.96 4.46
C CYS A 10 5.85 11.64 3.40
N LYS A 11 5.39 12.66 2.67
CA LYS A 11 4.45 12.47 1.57
C LYS A 11 5.04 11.58 0.47
N LYS A 12 6.29 11.84 0.12
CA LYS A 12 6.98 11.04 -0.89
C LYS A 12 7.11 9.59 -0.45
N LEU A 13 7.49 9.36 0.81
CA LEU A 13 7.62 8.01 1.35
C LEU A 13 6.29 7.27 1.29
N CYS A 14 5.21 7.91 1.71
CA CYS A 14 3.88 7.32 1.68
C CYS A 14 3.43 7.00 0.25
N THR A 15 3.71 7.89 -0.70
CA THR A 15 3.40 7.67 -2.11
C THR A 15 4.20 6.48 -2.66
N ASP A 16 5.48 6.39 -2.30
CA ASP A 16 6.34 5.27 -2.72
C ASP A 16 5.83 3.95 -2.14
N MET A 17 5.38 3.95 -0.89
CA MET A 17 4.79 2.77 -0.26
C MET A 17 3.52 2.33 -0.98
N LEU A 18 2.64 3.27 -1.34
CA LEU A 18 1.44 2.96 -2.12
C LEU A 18 1.80 2.36 -3.47
N THR A 19 2.80 2.91 -4.14
CA THR A 19 3.27 2.39 -5.42
C THR A 19 3.75 0.95 -5.27
N ASN A 20 4.52 0.67 -4.23
CA ASN A 20 5.00 -0.68 -3.95
C ASN A 20 3.85 -1.65 -3.69
N LEU A 21 2.83 -1.23 -2.94
CA LEU A 21 1.66 -2.06 -2.69
C LEU A 21 0.90 -2.37 -3.97
N LYS A 22 0.80 -1.40 -4.88
CA LYS A 22 0.17 -1.59 -6.19
C LYS A 22 0.95 -2.60 -7.03
N GLU A 23 2.28 -2.54 -7.01
CA GLU A 23 3.12 -3.49 -7.74
C GLU A 23 2.93 -4.91 -7.22
N ILE A 24 2.89 -5.09 -5.89
CA ILE A 24 2.64 -6.39 -5.28
C ILE A 24 1.24 -6.89 -5.65
N SER A 25 0.24 -6.02 -5.63
CA SER A 25 -1.12 -6.36 -6.06
C SER A 25 -1.13 -6.84 -7.51
N GLY A 26 -0.36 -6.18 -8.39
CA GLY A 26 -0.21 -6.58 -9.78
C GLY A 26 0.36 -7.98 -9.93
N LEU A 27 1.38 -8.32 -9.13
CA LEU A 27 1.98 -9.65 -9.14
C LEU A 27 0.99 -10.72 -8.66
N ILE A 28 0.18 -10.41 -7.65
CA ILE A 28 -0.86 -11.32 -7.16
C ILE A 28 -1.91 -11.54 -8.25
N ASN A 29 -2.32 -10.49 -8.94
CA ASN A 29 -3.26 -10.59 -10.06
C ASN A 29 -2.69 -11.45 -11.19
N GLU A 30 -1.42 -11.28 -11.52
CA GLU A 30 -0.75 -12.14 -12.52
C GLU A 30 -0.77 -13.60 -12.11
N PHE A 31 -0.52 -13.89 -10.84
CA PHE A 31 -0.62 -15.26 -10.34
C PHE A 31 -2.03 -15.82 -10.57
N GLN A 32 -3.06 -15.03 -10.26
CA GLN A 32 -4.45 -15.44 -10.44
C GLN A 32 -4.82 -15.61 -11.91
N ASP A 33 -4.31 -14.74 -12.78
CA ASP A 33 -4.56 -14.81 -14.23
C ASP A 33 -3.95 -16.07 -14.86
N HIS A 34 -2.87 -16.58 -14.28
CA HIS A 34 -2.21 -17.78 -14.75
C HIS A 34 -2.60 -19.04 -13.96
N ASP A 35 -3.75 -18.99 -13.30
CA ASP A 35 -4.23 -20.04 -12.42
C ASP A 35 -4.21 -21.44 -13.05
N GLY A 36 -4.75 -21.56 -14.25
CA GLY A 36 -4.79 -22.85 -14.96
C GLY A 36 -3.41 -23.40 -15.27
N THR A 37 -2.49 -22.56 -15.71
CA THR A 37 -1.11 -22.95 -16.02
C THR A 37 -0.37 -23.34 -14.76
N LEU A 38 -0.55 -22.58 -13.68
CA LEU A 38 0.09 -22.86 -12.39
C LEU A 38 -0.43 -24.13 -11.76
N LYS A 39 -1.73 -24.39 -11.87
CA LYS A 39 -2.35 -25.61 -11.39
C LYS A 39 -1.75 -26.83 -12.06
N ALA A 40 -1.57 -26.77 -13.36
CA ALA A 40 -0.95 -27.87 -14.12
C ALA A 40 0.54 -28.05 -13.76
N ALA A 41 1.26 -26.96 -13.53
CA ALA A 41 2.68 -27.00 -13.24
C ALA A 41 2.98 -27.44 -11.79
N LEU A 42 2.18 -27.00 -10.82
CA LEU A 42 2.43 -27.22 -9.39
C LEU A 42 1.78 -28.50 -8.86
N GLY A 43 0.76 -29.00 -9.55
CA GLY A 43 0.09 -30.24 -9.12
C GLY A 43 -0.46 -30.13 -7.70
N ASP A 44 -0.06 -31.07 -6.84
CA ASP A 44 -0.56 -31.15 -5.47
C ASP A 44 -0.16 -29.95 -4.61
N ASP A 45 0.89 -29.24 -4.97
CA ASP A 45 1.34 -28.05 -4.22
C ASP A 45 0.52 -26.80 -4.53
N TYR A 46 -0.29 -26.84 -5.59
CA TYR A 46 -1.06 -25.68 -6.02
C TYR A 46 -2.00 -25.15 -4.91
N ASP A 47 -2.75 -26.03 -4.26
CA ASP A 47 -3.75 -25.62 -3.26
C ASP A 47 -3.11 -24.85 -2.11
N ALA A 48 -1.98 -25.33 -1.61
CA ALA A 48 -1.26 -24.67 -0.52
C ALA A 48 -0.77 -23.30 -0.93
N ILE A 49 -0.20 -23.20 -2.13
CA ILE A 49 0.33 -21.93 -2.66
C ILE A 49 -0.82 -20.96 -2.95
N ALA A 50 -1.90 -21.42 -3.56
CA ALA A 50 -3.07 -20.60 -3.84
C ALA A 50 -3.70 -20.03 -2.56
N LYS A 51 -3.75 -20.85 -1.50
CA LYS A 51 -4.25 -20.40 -0.20
C LYS A 51 -3.37 -19.30 0.38
N THR A 52 -2.05 -19.48 0.31
CA THR A 52 -1.09 -18.47 0.76
C THR A 52 -1.26 -17.17 -0.02
N VAL A 53 -1.41 -17.24 -1.33
CA VAL A 53 -1.61 -16.07 -2.19
C VAL A 53 -2.91 -15.33 -1.82
N ARG A 54 -3.98 -16.07 -1.54
CA ARG A 54 -5.26 -15.46 -1.11
C ARG A 54 -5.10 -14.72 0.22
N VAL A 55 -4.38 -15.30 1.17
CA VAL A 55 -4.11 -14.63 2.46
C VAL A 55 -3.28 -13.37 2.24
N MET A 56 -2.24 -13.45 1.42
CA MET A 56 -1.42 -12.28 1.08
C MET A 56 -2.26 -11.18 0.44
N ASN A 57 -3.16 -11.55 -0.47
CA ASN A 57 -4.03 -10.56 -1.12
C ASN A 57 -4.95 -9.86 -0.12
N SER A 58 -5.50 -10.61 0.83
CA SER A 58 -6.34 -10.05 1.89
C SER A 58 -5.55 -9.09 2.79
N GLU A 59 -4.36 -9.50 3.20
CA GLU A 59 -3.47 -8.65 4.01
C GLU A 59 -3.04 -7.40 3.27
N LEU A 60 -2.75 -7.55 1.98
CA LEU A 60 -2.36 -6.43 1.12
C LEU A 60 -3.49 -5.41 1.00
N SER A 61 -4.73 -5.87 0.84
CA SER A 61 -5.91 -4.99 0.77
C SER A 61 -6.09 -4.22 2.08
N SER A 62 -5.89 -4.88 3.22
CA SER A 62 -5.94 -4.23 4.53
C SER A 62 -4.84 -3.21 4.69
N ALA A 63 -3.61 -3.56 4.31
CA ALA A 63 -2.47 -2.65 4.38
C ALA A 63 -2.69 -1.42 3.50
N TYR A 64 -3.24 -1.61 2.30
CA TYR A 64 -3.53 -0.51 1.38
C TYR A 64 -4.54 0.47 1.99
N ARG A 65 -5.60 -0.06 2.60
CA ARG A 65 -6.63 0.78 3.24
C ARG A 65 -6.05 1.54 4.44
N GLU A 66 -5.28 0.87 5.27
CA GLU A 66 -4.65 1.50 6.43
C GLU A 66 -3.68 2.59 6.01
N LEU A 67 -2.85 2.31 5.01
CA LEU A 67 -1.88 3.30 4.50
C LEU A 67 -2.58 4.50 3.88
N THR A 68 -3.66 4.27 3.12
CA THR A 68 -4.46 5.36 2.56
C THR A 68 -5.04 6.25 3.67
N SER A 69 -5.54 5.63 4.74
CA SER A 69 -6.06 6.35 5.90
C SER A 69 -4.96 7.19 6.56
N ILE A 70 -3.78 6.62 6.74
CA ILE A 70 -2.64 7.33 7.32
C ILE A 70 -2.24 8.53 6.45
N ILE A 71 -2.20 8.35 5.14
CA ILE A 71 -1.87 9.43 4.21
C ILE A 71 -2.90 10.55 4.30
N ASN A 72 -4.17 10.22 4.37
CA ASN A 72 -5.23 11.22 4.51
C ASN A 72 -5.07 11.99 5.83
N ASP A 73 -4.77 11.29 6.92
CA ASP A 73 -4.54 11.92 8.23
C ASP A 73 -3.33 12.84 8.18
N MET A 74 -2.27 12.43 7.53
CA MET A 74 -1.07 13.24 7.35
C MET A 74 -1.35 14.50 6.53
N ASN A 75 -2.11 14.35 5.45
CA ASN A 75 -2.47 15.48 4.61
C ASN A 75 -3.32 16.50 5.38
N GLU A 76 -4.27 16.02 6.18
CA GLU A 76 -5.07 16.89 7.05
C GLU A 76 -4.21 17.61 8.07
N TYR A 77 -3.27 16.89 8.67
CA TYR A 77 -2.34 17.49 9.63
C TYR A 77 -1.51 18.60 8.99
N VAL A 78 -0.95 18.34 7.82
CA VAL A 78 -0.16 19.31 7.07
C VAL A 78 -0.98 20.55 6.74
N GLU A 79 -2.22 20.37 6.28
CA GLU A 79 -3.13 21.49 6.00
C GLU A 79 -3.37 22.34 7.23
N ARG A 80 -3.64 21.69 8.37
CA ARG A 80 -3.88 22.43 9.63
C ARG A 80 -2.66 23.23 10.02
N VAL A 81 -1.47 22.67 9.91
CA VAL A 81 -0.23 23.37 10.22
C VAL A 81 -0.04 24.57 9.29
N GLN A 82 -0.28 24.39 8.00
CA GLN A 82 -0.16 25.47 7.03
C GLN A 82 -1.17 26.59 7.29
N ASN A 83 -2.40 26.23 7.64
CA ASN A 83 -3.44 27.19 7.96
C ASN A 83 -3.10 28.01 9.24
N VAL A 84 -2.53 27.35 10.24
CA VAL A 84 -2.07 28.04 11.45
C VAL A 84 -0.96 29.04 11.11
N ARG A 85 -0.02 28.65 10.28
CA ARG A 85 1.06 29.55 9.81
C ARG A 85 0.51 30.76 9.09
N LYS A 86 -0.45 30.55 8.20
CA LYS A 86 -1.10 31.65 7.46
C LYS A 86 -1.85 32.60 8.41
N GLY A 87 -2.48 32.03 9.43
CA GLY A 87 -3.19 32.82 10.43
C GLY A 87 -2.28 33.65 11.30
N LEU A 88 -1.02 33.29 11.42
CA LEU A 88 -0.04 34.03 12.18
C LEU A 88 0.58 35.21 11.44
N ASN A 89 0.40 35.25 10.13
CA ASN A 89 0.88 36.33 9.30
C ASN A 89 -0.14 37.45 9.24
#